data_eb7454fa33446f05e1b8f313a0a9c216
#
_entry.id   eb7454fa33446f05e1b8f313a0a9c216
#
_cell.length_a   1.000
_cell.length_b   1.000
_cell.length_c   1.000
_cell.angle_alpha   90.00
_cell.angle_beta   90.00
_cell.angle_gamma   90.00
#
_symmetry.space_group_name_H-M   'P 1'
#
loop_
_entity.id
_entity.type
_entity.pdbx_description
1 polymer ?
#
loop_
_entity_poly.entity_id
_entity_poly.type
_entity_poly.pdbx_seq_one_letter_code
_entity_poly.pdbx_strand_id
1 'polypeptide(L)'
;MSSQLGRKESIYEEDDSDNLGQKDKSILYTNPQIKYIKSDSFEKLRLRSLIAIGNPIVDISSNIEEDVIDKFGLKWGETVFANESNVGFFKELEKNKNVKYIPGGSIQNTLRTCAWCLGMEPGRDKTFTITMLGATGKDSYRNKIIDALHFAGVKDLLECIPDKETSRCGVGICKKERCLLPEIRASNMINVDFIIDNLKKIDDHDALLLEGYFIQERYEICRDLCKRFKQKRKTVILTLSAVFMVQTYYDKFIELANYSDLIIANKAELEELAKEKDKENKDLFIKISKKLVKKKRLFIVTDGKKGVIVAKYDYKRGTMDFILRGFPKPVKSEDIVDLNGAGDAFLGGFLSQYMLGKSFEACCKAGNDVAGIIIKNIGCTFPKNFKINFAD
;
A
#
# COMPACT_ATOMS: atom_id res chain seq x y z
N MET A 1 5.03 -41.98 26.32
CA MET A 1 3.78 -41.21 26.33
C MET A 1 3.93 -40.11 25.29
N SER A 2 3.28 -40.33 24.19
CA SER A 2 3.30 -39.52 22.97
C SER A 2 2.39 -38.31 23.14
N SER A 3 2.89 -37.11 22.83
CA SER A 3 2.04 -35.94 22.60
C SER A 3 2.15 -35.55 21.13
N GLN A 4 1.06 -35.79 20.44
CA GLN A 4 0.81 -35.35 19.04
C GLN A 4 0.74 -33.84 18.97
N LEU A 5 1.61 -33.22 18.17
CA LEU A 5 1.44 -31.85 17.68
C LEU A 5 0.71 -31.94 16.34
N GLY A 6 -0.54 -31.50 16.38
CA GLY A 6 -1.42 -31.45 15.21
C GLY A 6 -0.92 -30.47 14.16
N ARG A 7 -0.76 -30.96 12.95
CA ARG A 7 -0.64 -30.15 11.73
C ARG A 7 -1.94 -29.35 11.56
N LYS A 8 -1.84 -28.02 11.47
CA LYS A 8 -2.90 -27.19 10.92
C LYS A 8 -2.82 -27.28 9.41
N GLU A 9 -3.66 -28.11 8.84
CA GLU A 9 -3.95 -28.10 7.41
C GLU A 9 -4.61 -26.78 7.01
N SER A 10 -4.14 -26.21 5.93
CA SER A 10 -4.76 -25.04 5.29
C SER A 10 -6.10 -25.45 4.69
N ILE A 11 -7.18 -25.09 5.36
CA ILE A 11 -8.54 -25.33 4.89
C ILE A 11 -8.83 -24.29 3.78
N TYR A 12 -8.65 -24.70 2.53
CA TYR A 12 -9.34 -24.11 1.39
C TYR A 12 -10.57 -24.98 1.13
N GLU A 13 -11.65 -24.72 1.83
CA GLU A 13 -12.96 -25.23 1.46
C GLU A 13 -13.51 -24.38 0.30
N GLU A 14 -13.90 -25.07 -0.77
CA GLU A 14 -14.74 -24.53 -1.83
C GLU A 14 -16.13 -24.26 -1.23
N ASP A 15 -16.46 -22.98 -1.06
CA ASP A 15 -17.78 -22.57 -0.58
C ASP A 15 -18.52 -21.83 -1.72
N ASP A 16 -19.73 -22.26 -1.97
CA ASP A 16 -20.65 -21.85 -3.02
C ASP A 16 -20.81 -20.30 -3.08
N SER A 17 -20.27 -19.70 -4.14
CA SER A 17 -20.13 -18.24 -4.30
C SER A 17 -21.41 -17.51 -4.75
N ASP A 18 -22.51 -18.21 -5.04
CA ASP A 18 -23.70 -17.58 -5.64
C ASP A 18 -24.78 -17.09 -4.65
N ASN A 19 -24.62 -17.37 -3.34
CA ASN A 19 -25.63 -17.03 -2.34
C ASN A 19 -25.27 -15.90 -1.35
N LEU A 20 -24.04 -15.37 -1.41
CA LEU A 20 -23.54 -14.33 -0.49
C LEU A 20 -24.07 -12.91 -0.80
N GLY A 21 -24.48 -12.66 -2.04
CA GLY A 21 -24.89 -11.32 -2.47
C GLY A 21 -26.23 -10.82 -1.92
N GLN A 22 -27.16 -11.72 -1.53
CA GLN A 22 -28.49 -11.33 -1.03
C GLN A 22 -28.61 -11.32 0.49
N LYS A 23 -27.91 -12.22 1.21
CA LYS A 23 -27.95 -12.28 2.68
C LYS A 23 -27.25 -11.09 3.36
N ASP A 24 -26.19 -10.58 2.74
CA ASP A 24 -25.42 -9.44 3.29
C ASP A 24 -26.18 -8.10 3.24
N LYS A 25 -27.16 -7.95 2.32
CA LYS A 25 -27.98 -6.73 2.23
C LYS A 25 -28.96 -6.60 3.39
N SER A 26 -29.54 -7.70 3.88
CA SER A 26 -30.55 -7.66 4.95
C SER A 26 -29.99 -7.34 6.33
N ILE A 27 -28.73 -7.73 6.59
CA ILE A 27 -28.05 -7.54 7.88
C ILE A 27 -27.59 -6.08 8.08
N LEU A 28 -27.28 -5.39 7.00
CA LEU A 28 -26.80 -3.99 7.03
C LEU A 28 -27.91 -2.95 7.24
N TYR A 29 -29.16 -3.33 7.06
CA TYR A 29 -30.31 -2.44 7.25
C TYR A 29 -30.76 -2.25 8.71
N THR A 30 -30.19 -2.99 9.65
CA THR A 30 -30.63 -2.97 11.07
C THR A 30 -30.01 -1.87 11.92
N ASN A 31 -28.92 -1.22 11.46
CA ASN A 31 -28.30 -0.11 12.19
C ASN A 31 -28.66 1.24 11.54
N PRO A 32 -29.45 2.11 12.22
CA PRO A 32 -29.89 3.40 11.67
C PRO A 32 -28.74 4.39 11.42
N GLN A 33 -27.55 4.12 11.93
CA GLN A 33 -26.33 4.92 11.68
C GLN A 33 -25.61 4.52 10.37
N ILE A 34 -26.05 3.46 9.68
CA ILE A 34 -25.46 2.97 8.43
C ILE A 34 -26.40 3.29 7.27
N LYS A 35 -25.91 4.03 6.30
CA LYS A 35 -26.63 4.32 5.05
C LYS A 35 -25.80 3.91 3.84
N TYR A 36 -26.43 3.22 2.89
CA TYR A 36 -25.86 3.01 1.56
C TYR A 36 -26.24 4.20 0.69
N ILE A 37 -25.24 4.84 0.09
CA ILE A 37 -25.43 5.98 -0.81
C ILE A 37 -24.92 5.59 -2.19
N LYS A 38 -25.66 5.96 -3.25
CA LYS A 38 -25.16 5.86 -4.62
C LYS A 38 -23.95 6.79 -4.79
N SER A 39 -22.91 6.31 -5.46
CA SER A 39 -21.62 7.03 -5.59
C SER A 39 -21.71 8.38 -6.31
N ASP A 40 -22.78 8.59 -7.09
CA ASP A 40 -22.97 9.81 -7.87
C ASP A 40 -23.17 11.09 -7.05
N SER A 41 -23.40 10.96 -5.73
CA SER A 41 -23.61 12.08 -4.80
C SER A 41 -22.33 12.70 -4.24
N PHE A 42 -21.14 12.26 -4.70
CA PHE A 42 -19.85 12.74 -4.18
C PHE A 42 -19.22 13.76 -5.12
N GLU A 43 -18.68 14.84 -4.54
CA GLU A 43 -17.80 15.76 -5.26
C GLU A 43 -16.63 14.96 -5.87
N LYS A 44 -16.57 14.92 -7.19
CA LYS A 44 -15.49 14.30 -7.95
C LYS A 44 -14.25 15.20 -7.83
N LEU A 45 -13.36 14.85 -6.93
CA LEU A 45 -12.07 15.53 -6.82
C LEU A 45 -11.20 15.07 -8.00
N ARG A 46 -10.78 15.99 -8.85
CA ARG A 46 -9.78 15.71 -9.88
C ARG A 46 -8.42 16.17 -9.36
N LEU A 47 -7.51 15.22 -9.21
CA LEU A 47 -6.14 15.50 -8.84
C LEU A 47 -5.28 15.44 -10.10
N ARG A 48 -4.46 16.47 -10.32
CA ARG A 48 -3.49 16.50 -11.44
C ARG A 48 -2.11 16.06 -11.01
N SER A 49 -1.86 16.11 -9.71
CA SER A 49 -0.53 15.82 -9.18
C SER A 49 -0.58 15.14 -7.82
N LEU A 50 0.30 14.15 -7.67
CA LEU A 50 0.46 13.35 -6.46
C LEU A 50 1.94 13.29 -6.10
N ILE A 51 2.28 13.67 -4.87
CA ILE A 51 3.58 13.37 -4.29
C ILE A 51 3.41 12.34 -3.17
N ALA A 52 4.29 11.36 -3.13
CA ALA A 52 4.29 10.38 -2.05
C ALA A 52 5.65 10.32 -1.36
N ILE A 53 5.64 10.23 -0.03
CA ILE A 53 6.83 10.04 0.78
C ILE A 53 6.87 8.64 1.36
N GLY A 54 8.01 7.96 1.22
CA GLY A 54 8.20 6.59 1.69
C GLY A 54 9.61 6.08 1.46
N ASN A 55 9.78 4.77 1.65
CA ASN A 55 11.06 4.09 1.58
C ASN A 55 11.34 3.52 0.17
N PRO A 56 12.20 4.14 -0.65
CA PRO A 56 12.68 3.51 -1.87
C PRO A 56 13.62 2.34 -1.55
N ILE A 57 13.29 1.15 -2.04
CA ILE A 57 13.96 -0.12 -1.73
C ILE A 57 14.25 -0.87 -3.04
N VAL A 58 15.31 -1.68 -3.07
CA VAL A 58 15.52 -2.68 -4.11
C VAL A 58 15.30 -4.08 -3.53
N ASP A 59 14.38 -4.84 -4.10
CA ASP A 59 14.16 -6.23 -3.76
C ASP A 59 15.20 -7.10 -4.48
N ILE A 60 15.96 -7.90 -3.71
CA ILE A 60 16.88 -8.92 -4.20
C ILE A 60 16.17 -10.25 -4.09
N SER A 61 15.63 -10.73 -5.20
CA SER A 61 14.72 -11.87 -5.25
C SER A 61 15.38 -13.08 -5.88
N SER A 62 15.29 -14.22 -5.22
CA SER A 62 15.87 -15.48 -5.71
C SER A 62 15.05 -16.68 -5.23
N ASN A 63 15.01 -17.72 -6.08
CA ASN A 63 14.59 -19.04 -5.63
C ASN A 63 15.66 -19.64 -4.75
N ILE A 64 15.28 -20.23 -3.63
CA ILE A 64 16.16 -20.88 -2.66
C ILE A 64 15.56 -22.23 -2.23
N GLU A 65 16.41 -23.10 -1.69
CA GLU A 65 15.95 -24.36 -1.10
C GLU A 65 15.22 -24.10 0.24
N GLU A 66 14.34 -25.00 0.61
CA GLU A 66 13.40 -24.82 1.73
C GLU A 66 14.12 -24.67 3.09
N ASP A 67 15.26 -25.32 3.26
CA ASP A 67 16.07 -25.32 4.48
C ASP A 67 17.00 -24.10 4.63
N VAL A 68 17.15 -23.32 3.58
CA VAL A 68 18.08 -22.19 3.59
C VAL A 68 17.69 -21.13 4.61
N ILE A 69 16.37 -20.87 4.76
CA ILE A 69 15.90 -19.83 5.67
C ILE A 69 16.19 -20.12 7.15
N ASP A 70 16.26 -21.40 7.54
CA ASP A 70 16.54 -21.80 8.92
C ASP A 70 17.92 -21.32 9.39
N LYS A 71 18.90 -21.27 8.47
CA LYS A 71 20.27 -20.79 8.74
C LYS A 71 20.31 -19.32 9.15
N PHE A 72 19.27 -18.56 8.78
CA PHE A 72 19.16 -17.12 9.02
C PHE A 72 18.04 -16.78 10.00
N GLY A 73 17.40 -17.77 10.64
CA GLY A 73 16.30 -17.57 11.57
C GLY A 73 15.08 -16.94 10.94
N LEU A 74 14.87 -17.18 9.63
CA LEU A 74 13.73 -16.68 8.88
C LEU A 74 12.60 -17.73 8.87
N LYS A 75 11.40 -17.31 8.51
CA LYS A 75 10.25 -18.18 8.36
C LYS A 75 9.48 -17.86 7.09
N TRP A 76 8.91 -18.88 6.49
CA TRP A 76 8.04 -18.72 5.33
C TRP A 76 6.78 -17.94 5.70
N GLY A 77 6.37 -17.01 4.82
CA GLY A 77 5.23 -16.14 5.03
C GLY A 77 5.47 -14.95 5.97
N GLU A 78 6.67 -14.81 6.55
CA GLU A 78 6.99 -13.74 7.48
C GLU A 78 7.94 -12.69 6.91
N THR A 79 7.88 -11.50 7.50
CA THR A 79 8.83 -10.39 7.28
C THR A 79 9.65 -10.21 8.54
N VAL A 80 10.97 -10.34 8.44
CA VAL A 80 11.91 -10.16 9.54
C VAL A 80 12.91 -9.08 9.14
N PHE A 81 13.12 -8.07 9.97
CA PHE A 81 14.12 -7.02 9.67
C PHE A 81 15.55 -7.56 9.78
N ALA A 82 16.41 -7.05 8.89
CA ALA A 82 17.81 -7.43 8.86
C ALA A 82 18.55 -6.99 10.14
N ASN A 83 19.40 -7.88 10.64
CA ASN A 83 20.30 -7.66 11.75
C ASN A 83 21.62 -8.42 11.51
N GLU A 84 22.56 -8.36 12.43
CA GLU A 84 23.88 -8.99 12.30
C GLU A 84 23.81 -10.51 12.07
N SER A 85 22.82 -11.20 12.63
CA SER A 85 22.68 -12.66 12.54
C SER A 85 22.12 -13.12 11.19
N ASN A 86 21.32 -12.31 10.51
CA ASN A 86 20.61 -12.70 9.29
C ASN A 86 21.01 -11.94 8.02
N VAL A 87 21.82 -10.87 8.13
CA VAL A 87 22.27 -10.06 6.98
C VAL A 87 23.03 -10.88 5.92
N GLY A 88 23.63 -12.01 6.31
CA GLY A 88 24.27 -12.96 5.40
C GLY A 88 23.32 -13.56 4.35
N PHE A 89 22.02 -13.49 4.57
CA PHE A 89 20.99 -13.96 3.64
C PHE A 89 21.06 -13.27 2.27
N PHE A 90 21.40 -11.99 2.22
CA PHE A 90 21.60 -11.29 0.94
C PHE A 90 22.65 -11.96 0.06
N LYS A 91 23.80 -12.35 0.64
CA LYS A 91 24.86 -13.08 -0.07
C LYS A 91 24.38 -14.46 -0.52
N GLU A 92 23.52 -15.11 0.26
CA GLU A 92 22.95 -16.40 -0.11
C GLU A 92 22.04 -16.28 -1.35
N LEU A 93 21.17 -15.27 -1.39
CA LEU A 93 20.31 -14.99 -2.55
C LEU A 93 21.15 -14.72 -3.81
N GLU A 94 22.25 -14.00 -3.68
CA GLU A 94 23.13 -13.59 -4.79
C GLU A 94 23.99 -14.73 -5.34
N LYS A 95 24.08 -15.89 -4.65
CA LYS A 95 24.73 -17.11 -5.21
C LYS A 95 23.98 -17.68 -6.41
N ASN A 96 22.66 -17.44 -6.47
CA ASN A 96 21.84 -17.91 -7.58
C ASN A 96 22.07 -17.03 -8.82
N LYS A 97 22.48 -17.65 -9.93
CA LYS A 97 22.71 -16.95 -11.21
C LYS A 97 21.46 -16.25 -11.76
N ASN A 98 20.27 -16.65 -11.31
CA ASN A 98 19.00 -16.08 -11.73
C ASN A 98 18.45 -15.05 -10.72
N VAL A 99 19.27 -14.53 -9.81
CA VAL A 99 18.89 -13.46 -8.89
C VAL A 99 18.35 -12.25 -9.65
N LYS A 100 17.23 -11.72 -9.17
CA LYS A 100 16.58 -10.54 -9.76
C LYS A 100 16.68 -9.37 -8.80
N TYR A 101 17.02 -8.22 -9.34
CA TYR A 101 16.98 -6.93 -8.64
C TYR A 101 15.78 -6.17 -9.15
N ILE A 102 14.74 -6.08 -8.32
CA ILE A 102 13.46 -5.49 -8.69
C ILE A 102 13.28 -4.23 -7.84
N PRO A 103 12.99 -3.06 -8.44
CA PRO A 103 12.60 -1.89 -7.66
C PRO A 103 11.37 -2.21 -6.82
N GLY A 104 11.52 -2.13 -5.50
CA GLY A 104 10.52 -2.48 -4.49
C GLY A 104 10.23 -1.33 -3.52
N GLY A 105 9.55 -1.65 -2.43
CA GLY A 105 9.03 -0.67 -1.48
C GLY A 105 7.60 -0.24 -1.85
N SER A 106 6.73 -0.22 -0.83
CA SER A 106 5.27 -0.08 -1.01
C SER A 106 4.89 1.18 -1.80
N ILE A 107 5.43 2.35 -1.43
CA ILE A 107 5.12 3.60 -2.15
C ILE A 107 5.64 3.58 -3.58
N GLN A 108 6.86 3.10 -3.81
CA GLN A 108 7.42 3.02 -5.15
C GLN A 108 6.57 2.12 -6.06
N ASN A 109 6.13 0.98 -5.56
CA ASN A 109 5.21 0.07 -6.27
C ASN A 109 3.88 0.76 -6.57
N THR A 110 3.29 1.43 -5.58
CA THR A 110 2.02 2.17 -5.72
C THR A 110 2.12 3.25 -6.79
N LEU A 111 3.17 4.09 -6.76
CA LEU A 111 3.31 5.18 -7.72
C LEU A 111 3.55 4.69 -9.15
N ARG A 112 4.40 3.68 -9.33
CA ARG A 112 4.64 3.05 -10.64
C ARG A 112 3.38 2.40 -11.19
N THR A 113 2.61 1.74 -10.34
CA THR A 113 1.32 1.15 -10.71
C THR A 113 0.32 2.23 -11.11
N CYS A 114 0.21 3.31 -10.34
CA CYS A 114 -0.68 4.43 -10.64
C CYS A 114 -0.33 5.07 -11.99
N ALA A 115 0.94 5.34 -12.24
CA ALA A 115 1.42 5.90 -13.50
C ALA A 115 1.15 4.96 -14.68
N TRP A 116 1.40 3.66 -14.53
CA TRP A 116 1.09 2.66 -15.54
C TRP A 116 -0.41 2.61 -15.88
N CYS A 117 -1.29 2.67 -14.86
CA CYS A 117 -2.74 2.69 -15.06
C CYS A 117 -3.23 3.99 -15.72
N LEU A 118 -2.54 5.10 -15.53
CA LEU A 118 -2.81 6.37 -16.21
C LEU A 118 -2.26 6.40 -17.65
N GLY A 119 -1.52 5.38 -18.06
CA GLY A 119 -0.86 5.34 -19.36
C GLY A 119 0.26 6.37 -19.50
N MET A 120 0.90 6.75 -18.38
CA MET A 120 1.99 7.72 -18.41
C MET A 120 3.21 7.14 -19.13
N GLU A 121 3.84 7.99 -19.96
CA GLU A 121 5.07 7.65 -20.67
C GLU A 121 6.17 8.65 -20.31
N PRO A 122 7.45 8.24 -20.28
CA PRO A 122 8.56 9.12 -19.97
C PRO A 122 8.59 10.33 -20.90
N GLY A 123 8.54 11.52 -20.29
CA GLY A 123 8.69 12.80 -21.02
C GLY A 123 7.51 13.21 -21.90
N ARG A 124 6.46 12.41 -22.04
CA ARG A 124 5.33 12.69 -22.96
C ARG A 124 4.08 13.23 -22.26
N ASP A 125 3.77 12.72 -21.06
CA ASP A 125 2.54 13.13 -20.39
C ASP A 125 2.76 14.41 -19.57
N LYS A 126 2.00 15.44 -19.92
CA LYS A 126 1.91 16.71 -19.16
C LYS A 126 0.61 16.82 -18.35
N THR A 127 -0.26 15.83 -18.45
CA THR A 127 -1.58 15.86 -17.82
C THR A 127 -1.50 15.56 -16.33
N PHE A 128 -0.64 14.61 -15.97
CA PHE A 128 -0.42 14.20 -14.58
C PHE A 128 1.03 14.38 -14.17
N THR A 129 1.23 14.65 -12.89
CA THR A 129 2.56 14.62 -12.25
C THR A 129 2.49 13.71 -11.04
N ILE A 130 3.33 12.66 -11.05
CA ILE A 130 3.50 11.74 -9.93
C ILE A 130 4.96 11.83 -9.50
N THR A 131 5.21 12.07 -8.22
CA THR A 131 6.56 12.28 -7.69
C THR A 131 6.80 11.40 -6.48
N MET A 132 7.94 10.72 -6.43
CA MET A 132 8.42 10.01 -5.25
C MET A 132 9.38 10.89 -4.47
N LEU A 133 9.07 11.15 -3.20
CA LEU A 133 9.91 11.83 -2.22
C LEU A 133 10.50 10.78 -1.27
N GLY A 134 11.81 10.83 -1.03
CA GLY A 134 12.50 9.88 -0.16
C GLY A 134 14.00 10.07 -0.18
N ALA A 135 14.76 9.07 0.27
CA ALA A 135 16.22 9.08 0.22
C ALA A 135 16.80 7.73 -0.23
N THR A 136 17.96 7.78 -0.87
CA THR A 136 18.71 6.61 -1.32
C THR A 136 20.20 6.83 -1.02
N GLY A 137 20.99 5.77 -1.03
CA GLY A 137 22.44 5.87 -0.98
C GLY A 137 23.02 6.32 -2.31
N LYS A 138 24.36 6.40 -2.36
CA LYS A 138 25.13 6.70 -3.57
C LYS A 138 25.72 5.41 -4.15
N ASP A 139 24.85 4.59 -4.75
CA ASP A 139 25.23 3.27 -5.27
C ASP A 139 24.44 2.88 -6.53
N SER A 140 24.71 1.68 -7.06
CA SER A 140 24.03 1.16 -8.25
C SER A 140 22.53 0.88 -8.03
N TYR A 141 22.10 0.63 -6.79
CA TYR A 141 20.69 0.43 -6.46
C TYR A 141 19.87 1.72 -6.62
N ARG A 142 20.47 2.87 -6.27
CA ARG A 142 19.87 4.18 -6.56
C ARG A 142 19.52 4.32 -8.04
N ASN A 143 20.46 3.97 -8.93
CA ASN A 143 20.23 4.09 -10.37
C ASN A 143 19.07 3.20 -10.81
N LYS A 144 19.01 1.95 -10.32
CA LYS A 144 17.88 1.03 -10.61
C LYS A 144 16.53 1.60 -10.19
N ILE A 145 16.47 2.26 -9.02
CA ILE A 145 15.26 2.91 -8.52
C ILE A 145 14.86 4.07 -9.44
N ILE A 146 15.79 4.98 -9.73
CA ILE A 146 15.55 6.16 -10.58
C ILE A 146 15.10 5.72 -11.98
N ASP A 147 15.81 4.78 -12.60
CA ASP A 147 15.48 4.26 -13.93
C ASP A 147 14.06 3.67 -13.97
N ALA A 148 13.67 2.93 -12.92
CA ALA A 148 12.35 2.34 -12.86
C ALA A 148 11.23 3.37 -12.62
N LEU A 149 11.49 4.42 -11.83
CA LEU A 149 10.56 5.53 -11.65
C LEU A 149 10.39 6.28 -12.98
N HIS A 150 11.49 6.67 -13.61
CA HIS A 150 11.47 7.39 -14.88
C HIS A 150 10.81 6.56 -16.00
N PHE A 151 11.14 5.27 -16.09
CA PHE A 151 10.49 4.37 -17.05
C PHE A 151 8.97 4.32 -16.89
N ALA A 152 8.47 4.43 -15.67
CA ALA A 152 7.04 4.50 -15.37
C ALA A 152 6.44 5.92 -15.53
N GLY A 153 7.24 6.93 -15.88
CA GLY A 153 6.79 8.33 -15.94
C GLY A 153 6.67 9.02 -14.58
N VAL A 154 7.21 8.42 -13.52
CA VAL A 154 7.24 8.98 -12.16
C VAL A 154 8.50 9.82 -11.97
N LYS A 155 8.34 11.04 -11.46
CA LYS A 155 9.47 11.90 -11.11
C LYS A 155 10.10 11.47 -9.80
N ASP A 156 11.42 11.56 -9.71
CA ASP A 156 12.15 11.36 -8.48
C ASP A 156 12.46 12.71 -7.80
N LEU A 157 12.24 12.76 -6.51
CA LEU A 157 12.70 13.81 -5.59
C LEU A 157 13.42 13.09 -4.45
N LEU A 158 14.53 12.41 -4.78
CA LEU A 158 15.25 11.52 -3.89
C LEU A 158 16.56 12.17 -3.43
N GLU A 159 16.66 12.42 -2.12
CA GLU A 159 17.93 12.80 -1.54
C GLU A 159 18.96 11.69 -1.72
N CYS A 160 20.19 12.07 -2.03
CA CYS A 160 21.32 11.15 -2.07
C CYS A 160 22.10 11.26 -0.75
N ILE A 161 22.13 10.19 0.03
CA ILE A 161 22.91 10.13 1.28
C ILE A 161 24.29 9.52 0.94
N PRO A 162 25.38 10.31 0.93
CA PRO A 162 26.66 9.89 0.34
C PRO A 162 27.30 8.67 1.00
N ASP A 163 27.21 8.59 2.34
CA ASP A 163 27.92 7.60 3.16
C ASP A 163 27.05 6.42 3.56
N LYS A 164 25.92 6.24 2.88
CA LYS A 164 24.98 5.15 3.13
C LYS A 164 24.68 4.40 1.84
N GLU A 165 24.39 3.12 1.99
CA GLU A 165 23.86 2.31 0.91
C GLU A 165 22.33 2.47 0.80
N THR A 166 21.82 2.29 -0.41
CA THR A 166 20.38 2.25 -0.66
C THR A 166 19.75 1.08 0.09
N SER A 167 18.58 1.27 0.64
CA SER A 167 17.82 0.23 1.33
C SER A 167 17.46 -0.91 0.38
N ARG A 168 17.43 -2.12 0.90
CA ARG A 168 17.18 -3.34 0.13
C ARG A 168 16.30 -4.32 0.91
N CYS A 169 15.67 -5.25 0.20
CA CYS A 169 14.91 -6.34 0.79
C CYS A 169 15.33 -7.65 0.17
N GLY A 170 15.77 -8.61 0.98
CA GLY A 170 16.02 -9.98 0.55
C GLY A 170 14.69 -10.71 0.42
N VAL A 171 14.42 -11.29 -0.75
CA VAL A 171 13.19 -12.04 -1.05
C VAL A 171 13.56 -13.47 -1.43
N GLY A 172 13.47 -14.37 -0.46
CA GLY A 172 13.62 -15.81 -0.70
C GLY A 172 12.29 -16.40 -1.18
N ILE A 173 12.34 -17.20 -2.22
CA ILE A 173 11.16 -17.85 -2.81
C ILE A 173 11.40 -19.36 -2.83
N CYS A 174 10.44 -20.13 -2.29
CA CYS A 174 10.39 -21.58 -2.44
C CYS A 174 8.97 -22.02 -2.70
N LYS A 175 8.74 -22.78 -3.78
CA LYS A 175 7.39 -23.17 -4.22
C LYS A 175 6.50 -21.93 -4.41
N LYS A 176 5.52 -21.72 -3.51
CA LYS A 176 4.64 -20.53 -3.49
C LYS A 176 4.82 -19.69 -2.23
N GLU A 177 5.74 -20.08 -1.37
CA GLU A 177 6.06 -19.41 -0.12
C GLU A 177 7.19 -18.40 -0.30
N ARG A 178 7.28 -17.45 0.62
CA ARG A 178 8.29 -16.41 0.67
C ARG A 178 8.72 -16.10 2.07
N CYS A 179 9.95 -15.60 2.17
CA CYS A 179 10.41 -14.85 3.32
C CYS A 179 10.94 -13.48 2.85
N LEU A 180 10.74 -12.46 3.67
CA LEU A 180 11.17 -11.09 3.41
C LEU A 180 12.14 -10.65 4.49
N LEU A 181 13.29 -10.11 4.05
CA LEU A 181 14.30 -9.55 4.92
C LEU A 181 14.59 -8.09 4.52
N PRO A 182 13.77 -7.12 4.92
CA PRO A 182 14.05 -5.72 4.66
C PRO A 182 15.24 -5.23 5.50
N GLU A 183 16.14 -4.52 4.86
CA GLU A 183 17.26 -3.80 5.46
C GLU A 183 17.12 -2.31 5.15
N ILE A 184 16.64 -1.57 6.13
CA ILE A 184 16.41 -0.14 6.01
C ILE A 184 17.73 0.58 6.29
N ARG A 185 18.18 1.37 5.33
CA ARG A 185 19.44 2.10 5.34
C ARG A 185 19.20 3.59 5.02
N ALA A 186 19.58 4.06 3.83
CA ALA A 186 19.41 5.46 3.46
C ALA A 186 17.95 5.90 3.34
N SER A 187 17.00 4.99 3.08
CA SER A 187 15.62 5.37 2.75
C SER A 187 14.90 6.15 3.87
N ASN A 188 15.23 5.88 5.14
CA ASN A 188 14.67 6.59 6.28
C ASN A 188 15.56 7.75 6.79
N MET A 189 16.55 8.19 6.01
CA MET A 189 17.54 9.19 6.44
C MET A 189 17.38 10.55 5.76
N ILE A 190 16.26 10.79 5.07
CA ILE A 190 15.99 12.07 4.44
C ILE A 190 16.15 13.22 5.45
N ASN A 191 16.85 14.27 5.06
CA ASN A 191 17.12 15.42 5.92
C ASN A 191 16.01 16.47 5.83
N VAL A 192 15.79 17.16 6.94
CA VAL A 192 14.83 18.27 7.01
C VAL A 192 15.23 19.39 6.06
N ASP A 193 16.52 19.69 5.95
CA ASP A 193 17.03 20.73 5.02
C ASP A 193 16.70 20.40 3.56
N PHE A 194 16.84 19.12 3.15
CA PHE A 194 16.42 18.70 1.81
C PHE A 194 14.93 18.95 1.56
N ILE A 195 14.07 18.72 2.55
CA ILE A 195 12.64 19.03 2.47
C ILE A 195 12.43 20.53 2.33
N ILE A 196 13.13 21.35 3.12
CA ILE A 196 13.02 22.81 3.11
C ILE A 196 13.42 23.36 1.74
N ASP A 197 14.54 22.93 1.20
CA ASP A 197 15.07 23.36 -0.11
C ASP A 197 14.13 23.00 -1.27
N ASN A 198 13.33 21.96 -1.10
CA ASN A 198 12.41 21.47 -2.12
C ASN A 198 10.94 21.80 -1.83
N LEU A 199 10.62 22.63 -0.82
CA LEU A 199 9.23 22.93 -0.43
C LEU A 199 8.38 23.44 -1.60
N LYS A 200 8.94 24.26 -2.49
CA LYS A 200 8.22 24.75 -3.68
C LYS A 200 7.76 23.59 -4.57
N LYS A 201 8.67 22.67 -4.90
CA LYS A 201 8.34 21.48 -5.71
C LYS A 201 7.30 20.58 -5.01
N ILE A 202 7.42 20.42 -3.68
CA ILE A 202 6.47 19.64 -2.87
C ILE A 202 5.09 20.31 -2.90
N ASP A 203 5.05 21.62 -2.74
CA ASP A 203 3.83 22.41 -2.73
C ASP A 203 3.10 22.47 -4.08
N ASP A 204 3.77 22.19 -5.18
CA ASP A 204 3.14 22.18 -6.51
C ASP A 204 2.20 20.97 -6.73
N HIS A 205 2.14 20.02 -5.76
CA HIS A 205 1.27 18.86 -5.86
C HIS A 205 -0.08 19.08 -5.18
N ASP A 206 -1.15 18.45 -5.72
CA ASP A 206 -2.52 18.53 -5.20
C ASP A 206 -2.75 17.60 -4.00
N ALA A 207 -2.02 16.49 -3.96
CA ALA A 207 -2.16 15.49 -2.93
C ALA A 207 -0.81 14.98 -2.43
N LEU A 208 -0.76 14.67 -1.13
CA LEU A 208 0.33 14.00 -0.43
C LEU A 208 -0.14 12.60 -0.02
N LEU A 209 0.64 11.57 -0.39
CA LEU A 209 0.48 10.20 0.07
C LEU A 209 1.61 9.87 1.06
N LEU A 210 1.22 9.43 2.24
CA LEU A 210 2.14 9.01 3.32
C LEU A 210 2.16 7.51 3.46
N GLU A 211 3.35 6.93 3.50
CA GLU A 211 3.58 5.53 3.80
C GLU A 211 3.72 5.29 5.30
N GLY A 212 2.95 4.36 5.85
CA GLY A 212 3.01 4.03 7.28
C GLY A 212 4.39 3.54 7.74
N TYR A 213 5.11 2.79 6.91
CA TYR A 213 6.49 2.34 7.24
C TYR A 213 7.48 3.49 7.41
N PHE A 214 7.25 4.62 6.77
CA PHE A 214 8.14 5.78 6.84
C PHE A 214 8.02 6.56 8.16
N ILE A 215 6.93 6.35 8.90
CA ILE A 215 6.62 7.08 10.15
C ILE A 215 7.62 6.75 11.26
N GLN A 216 8.22 5.57 11.24
CA GLN A 216 9.10 5.09 12.30
C GLN A 216 10.15 6.14 12.69
N GLU A 217 10.96 6.61 11.74
CA GLU A 217 12.09 7.49 11.97
C GLU A 217 11.85 8.95 11.56
N ARG A 218 10.79 9.20 10.76
CA ARG A 218 10.55 10.49 10.11
C ARG A 218 9.16 11.05 10.38
N TYR A 219 8.64 10.74 11.57
CA TYR A 219 7.32 11.18 12.00
C TYR A 219 7.13 12.69 11.92
N GLU A 220 8.09 13.50 12.41
CA GLU A 220 8.02 14.96 12.42
C GLU A 220 7.90 15.53 11.01
N ILE A 221 8.69 14.99 10.06
CA ILE A 221 8.59 15.37 8.64
C ILE A 221 7.20 15.03 8.09
N CYS A 222 6.69 13.82 8.36
CA CYS A 222 5.36 13.41 7.92
C CYS A 222 4.27 14.33 8.47
N ARG A 223 4.33 14.62 9.77
CA ARG A 223 3.38 15.52 10.46
C ARG A 223 3.41 16.92 9.86
N ASP A 224 4.59 17.48 9.67
CA ASP A 224 4.73 18.87 9.22
C ASP A 224 4.34 19.02 7.74
N LEU A 225 4.61 18.01 6.90
CA LEU A 225 4.07 17.94 5.54
C LEU A 225 2.54 17.84 5.54
N CYS A 226 1.95 17.01 6.42
CA CYS A 226 0.49 16.95 6.58
C CYS A 226 -0.10 18.32 6.93
N LYS A 227 0.45 18.98 7.96
CA LYS A 227 0.00 20.32 8.37
C LYS A 227 0.07 21.29 7.21
N ARG A 228 1.19 21.30 6.47
CA ARG A 228 1.40 22.18 5.32
C ARG A 228 0.38 21.94 4.21
N PHE A 229 0.11 20.70 3.83
CA PHE A 229 -0.89 20.37 2.82
C PHE A 229 -2.30 20.79 3.28
N LYS A 230 -2.64 20.57 4.55
CA LYS A 230 -3.94 21.00 5.09
C LYS A 230 -4.10 22.53 5.15
N GLN A 231 -3.05 23.28 5.50
CA GLN A 231 -3.06 24.75 5.44
C GLN A 231 -3.32 25.27 4.02
N LYS A 232 -2.82 24.53 3.02
CA LYS A 232 -3.04 24.85 1.59
C LYS A 232 -4.33 24.21 1.01
N ARG A 233 -5.19 23.62 1.86
CA ARG A 233 -6.44 22.94 1.47
C ARG A 233 -6.25 21.80 0.47
N LYS A 234 -5.10 21.15 0.50
CA LYS A 234 -4.74 20.00 -0.34
C LYS A 234 -5.09 18.68 0.32
N THR A 235 -5.14 17.63 -0.49
CA THR A 235 -5.51 16.29 -0.05
C THR A 235 -4.34 15.60 0.65
N VAL A 236 -4.63 14.93 1.78
CA VAL A 236 -3.69 14.06 2.49
C VAL A 236 -4.25 12.65 2.50
N ILE A 237 -3.43 11.68 2.07
CA ILE A 237 -3.72 10.26 2.00
C ILE A 237 -2.74 9.53 2.89
N LEU A 238 -3.23 8.64 3.76
CA LEU A 238 -2.41 7.86 4.69
C LEU A 238 -2.64 6.37 4.44
N THR A 239 -1.55 5.60 4.27
CA THR A 239 -1.61 4.13 4.35
C THR A 239 -1.16 3.68 5.73
N LEU A 240 -1.79 2.63 6.29
CA LEU A 240 -1.39 2.08 7.58
C LEU A 240 -0.22 1.09 7.45
N SER A 241 -0.05 0.51 6.28
CA SER A 241 1.07 -0.33 5.83
C SER A 241 1.22 -1.68 6.50
N ALA A 242 1.11 -1.80 7.83
CA ALA A 242 1.16 -3.07 8.55
C ALA A 242 0.58 -2.96 9.97
N VAL A 243 0.04 -4.07 10.47
CA VAL A 243 -0.52 -4.17 11.83
C VAL A 243 0.52 -3.79 12.89
N PHE A 244 1.74 -4.34 12.81
CA PHE A 244 2.79 -4.06 13.80
C PHE A 244 3.21 -2.58 13.81
N MET A 245 3.15 -1.88 12.68
CA MET A 245 3.42 -0.44 12.61
C MET A 245 2.38 0.34 13.39
N VAL A 246 1.09 0.00 13.22
CA VAL A 246 0.00 0.63 13.97
C VAL A 246 0.12 0.33 15.46
N GLN A 247 0.49 -0.89 15.85
CA GLN A 247 0.70 -1.28 17.26
C GLN A 247 1.81 -0.46 17.90
N THR A 248 2.96 -0.38 17.23
CA THR A 248 4.17 0.27 17.77
C THR A 248 4.03 1.79 17.82
N TYR A 249 3.39 2.39 16.81
CA TYR A 249 3.33 3.85 16.63
C TYR A 249 1.90 4.41 16.70
N TYR A 250 1.05 3.80 17.52
CA TYR A 250 -0.38 4.07 17.58
C TYR A 250 -0.74 5.55 17.63
N ASP A 251 -0.17 6.30 18.58
CA ASP A 251 -0.50 7.73 18.77
C ASP A 251 -0.06 8.58 17.58
N LYS A 252 1.08 8.24 16.97
CA LYS A 252 1.56 8.87 15.73
C LYS A 252 0.58 8.64 14.59
N PHE A 253 0.05 7.42 14.43
CA PHE A 253 -0.97 7.12 13.42
C PHE A 253 -2.28 7.86 13.67
N ILE A 254 -2.75 7.96 14.91
CA ILE A 254 -3.95 8.73 15.27
C ILE A 254 -3.75 10.21 14.92
N GLU A 255 -2.59 10.78 15.21
CA GLU A 255 -2.31 12.17 14.85
C GLU A 255 -2.29 12.38 13.32
N LEU A 256 -1.59 11.54 12.57
CA LEU A 256 -1.56 11.64 11.10
C LEU A 256 -2.93 11.38 10.46
N ALA A 257 -3.69 10.43 11.00
CA ALA A 257 -5.07 10.18 10.58
C ALA A 257 -5.97 11.40 10.78
N ASN A 258 -5.68 12.24 11.78
CA ASN A 258 -6.43 13.49 11.98
C ASN A 258 -6.22 14.49 10.84
N TYR A 259 -5.06 14.51 10.20
CA TYR A 259 -4.82 15.33 9.00
C TYR A 259 -5.38 14.70 7.74
N SER A 260 -5.50 13.37 7.69
CA SER A 260 -5.80 12.62 6.47
C SER A 260 -7.26 12.77 6.00
N ASP A 261 -7.45 12.92 4.70
CA ASP A 261 -8.76 12.93 4.04
C ASP A 261 -9.15 11.52 3.57
N LEU A 262 -8.15 10.71 3.19
CA LEU A 262 -8.29 9.29 2.87
C LEU A 262 -7.40 8.48 3.81
N ILE A 263 -7.94 7.40 4.37
CA ILE A 263 -7.20 6.39 5.13
C ILE A 263 -7.34 5.06 4.41
N ILE A 264 -6.21 4.46 4.07
CA ILE A 264 -6.13 3.21 3.31
C ILE A 264 -5.49 2.16 4.20
N ALA A 265 -6.17 1.04 4.33
CA ALA A 265 -5.77 -0.04 5.21
C ALA A 265 -6.26 -1.39 4.68
N ASN A 266 -5.66 -2.47 5.15
CA ASN A 266 -6.37 -3.73 5.17
C ASN A 266 -7.22 -3.84 6.45
N LYS A 267 -8.09 -4.86 6.49
CA LYS A 267 -9.01 -5.05 7.62
C LYS A 267 -8.27 -5.15 8.96
N ALA A 268 -7.20 -5.93 9.02
CA ALA A 268 -6.46 -6.16 10.27
C ALA A 268 -5.76 -4.88 10.77
N GLU A 269 -5.23 -4.07 9.87
CA GLU A 269 -4.65 -2.76 10.20
C GLU A 269 -5.69 -1.78 10.75
N LEU A 270 -6.89 -1.76 10.14
CA LEU A 270 -7.98 -0.91 10.63
C LEU A 270 -8.50 -1.36 11.99
N GLU A 271 -8.63 -2.69 12.22
CA GLU A 271 -8.99 -3.26 13.52
C GLU A 271 -7.98 -2.85 14.61
N GLU A 272 -6.70 -2.87 14.28
CA GLU A 272 -5.66 -2.43 15.21
C GLU A 272 -5.75 -0.93 15.50
N LEU A 273 -5.97 -0.10 14.48
CA LEU A 273 -6.14 1.34 14.67
C LEU A 273 -7.40 1.67 15.50
N ALA A 274 -8.44 0.89 15.35
CA ALA A 274 -9.66 1.00 16.17
C ALA A 274 -9.47 0.45 17.59
N LYS A 275 -8.44 -0.35 17.84
CA LYS A 275 -8.24 -1.15 19.07
C LYS A 275 -9.41 -2.10 19.34
N GLU A 276 -9.98 -2.64 18.31
CA GLU A 276 -11.13 -3.55 18.39
C GLU A 276 -11.13 -4.54 17.21
N LYS A 277 -11.55 -5.77 17.51
CA LYS A 277 -11.85 -6.78 16.50
C LYS A 277 -13.34 -6.85 16.26
N ASP A 278 -13.77 -6.64 15.05
CA ASP A 278 -15.19 -6.71 14.68
C ASP A 278 -15.39 -7.77 13.59
N LYS A 279 -16.07 -8.88 13.95
CA LYS A 279 -16.38 -9.94 12.99
C LYS A 279 -17.26 -9.46 11.83
N GLU A 280 -18.10 -8.45 12.06
CA GLU A 280 -19.09 -7.96 11.10
C GLU A 280 -18.77 -6.58 10.48
N ASN A 281 -17.66 -5.92 10.86
CA ASN A 281 -17.23 -4.61 10.38
C ASN A 281 -18.22 -3.45 10.58
N LYS A 282 -19.32 -3.64 11.34
CA LYS A 282 -20.42 -2.66 11.40
C LYS A 282 -20.06 -1.41 12.20
N ASP A 283 -19.38 -1.59 13.31
CA ASP A 283 -19.10 -0.51 14.24
C ASP A 283 -17.65 0.00 14.17
N LEU A 284 -16.75 -0.73 13.51
CA LEU A 284 -15.33 -0.43 13.44
C LEU A 284 -15.04 0.97 12.92
N PHE A 285 -15.67 1.34 11.81
CA PHE A 285 -15.50 2.67 11.20
C PHE A 285 -16.07 3.79 12.08
N ILE A 286 -17.22 3.54 12.74
CA ILE A 286 -17.84 4.52 13.65
C ILE A 286 -16.92 4.72 14.87
N LYS A 287 -16.40 3.62 15.42
CA LYS A 287 -15.53 3.66 16.61
C LYS A 287 -14.24 4.41 16.32
N ILE A 288 -13.57 4.13 15.20
CA ILE A 288 -12.37 4.87 14.84
C ILE A 288 -12.67 6.34 14.54
N SER A 289 -13.78 6.63 13.88
CA SER A 289 -14.16 8.00 13.57
C SER A 289 -14.45 8.84 14.82
N LYS A 290 -14.90 8.20 15.91
CA LYS A 290 -15.06 8.84 17.22
C LYS A 290 -13.74 9.21 17.90
N LYS A 291 -12.66 8.48 17.58
CA LYS A 291 -11.31 8.76 18.10
C LYS A 291 -10.61 9.89 17.33
N LEU A 292 -11.07 10.21 16.13
CA LEU A 292 -10.47 11.20 15.25
C LEU A 292 -11.23 12.53 15.31
N VAL A 293 -10.55 13.63 14.95
CA VAL A 293 -11.18 14.94 14.83
C VAL A 293 -12.37 14.90 13.87
N LYS A 294 -13.42 15.67 14.21
CA LYS A 294 -14.68 15.71 13.46
C LYS A 294 -14.48 16.37 12.09
N LYS A 295 -14.26 15.56 11.06
CA LYS A 295 -14.22 15.99 9.66
C LYS A 295 -14.74 14.91 8.73
N LYS A 296 -15.11 15.28 7.49
CA LYS A 296 -15.38 14.30 6.43
C LYS A 296 -14.12 13.51 6.14
N ARG A 297 -14.22 12.18 6.07
CA ARG A 297 -13.08 11.29 5.81
C ARG A 297 -13.55 10.06 5.07
N LEU A 298 -12.70 9.59 4.16
CA LEU A 298 -12.89 8.33 3.45
C LEU A 298 -12.00 7.25 4.05
N PHE A 299 -12.55 6.06 4.19
CA PHE A 299 -11.82 4.84 4.51
C PHE A 299 -11.92 3.91 3.31
N ILE A 300 -10.78 3.42 2.85
CA ILE A 300 -10.66 2.40 1.81
C ILE A 300 -10.01 1.18 2.46
N VAL A 301 -10.78 0.12 2.64
CA VAL A 301 -10.35 -1.05 3.43
C VAL A 301 -10.43 -2.30 2.59
N THR A 302 -9.28 -2.93 2.37
CA THR A 302 -9.16 -4.19 1.65
C THR A 302 -9.25 -5.39 2.60
N ASP A 303 -9.87 -6.49 2.14
CA ASP A 303 -10.00 -7.76 2.90
C ASP A 303 -9.77 -8.96 1.95
N GLY A 304 -8.66 -8.93 1.21
CA GLY A 304 -8.25 -10.00 0.29
C GLY A 304 -9.37 -10.42 -0.66
N LYS A 305 -9.69 -11.71 -0.73
CA LYS A 305 -10.75 -12.26 -1.59
C LYS A 305 -12.16 -11.75 -1.23
N LYS A 306 -12.34 -11.23 -0.03
CA LYS A 306 -13.61 -10.61 0.42
C LYS A 306 -13.82 -9.21 -0.12
N GLY A 307 -12.84 -8.67 -0.83
CA GLY A 307 -12.94 -7.44 -1.59
C GLY A 307 -12.51 -6.19 -0.85
N VAL A 308 -13.16 -5.08 -1.16
CA VAL A 308 -12.84 -3.75 -0.63
C VAL A 308 -14.10 -3.03 -0.17
N ILE A 309 -13.99 -2.33 0.93
CA ILE A 309 -15.04 -1.48 1.48
C ILE A 309 -14.60 -0.03 1.36
N VAL A 310 -15.46 0.81 0.79
CA VAL A 310 -15.31 2.27 0.83
C VAL A 310 -16.39 2.84 1.75
N ALA A 311 -15.95 3.52 2.78
CA ALA A 311 -16.84 4.10 3.77
C ALA A 311 -16.51 5.58 3.99
N LYS A 312 -17.53 6.42 4.17
CA LYS A 312 -17.42 7.85 4.45
C LYS A 312 -18.07 8.19 5.77
N TYR A 313 -17.32 8.82 6.63
CA TYR A 313 -17.85 9.36 7.88
C TYR A 313 -18.44 10.76 7.67
N ASP A 314 -19.72 10.90 7.95
CA ASP A 314 -20.39 12.21 8.07
C ASP A 314 -20.40 12.64 9.55
N TYR A 315 -19.44 13.49 9.91
CA TYR A 315 -19.30 13.95 11.29
C TYR A 315 -20.47 14.83 11.77
N LYS A 316 -21.21 15.49 10.85
CA LYS A 316 -22.36 16.34 11.22
C LYS A 316 -23.54 15.51 11.69
N ARG A 317 -23.74 14.36 11.05
CA ARG A 317 -24.78 13.40 11.39
C ARG A 317 -24.33 12.33 12.38
N GLY A 318 -23.01 12.18 12.57
CA GLY A 318 -22.42 11.09 13.35
C GLY A 318 -22.66 9.71 12.72
N THR A 319 -22.89 9.66 11.39
CA THR A 319 -23.21 8.44 10.65
C THR A 319 -22.07 8.01 9.74
N MET A 320 -22.02 6.71 9.44
CA MET A 320 -21.14 6.13 8.45
C MET A 320 -21.97 5.80 7.20
N ASP A 321 -21.62 6.44 6.10
CA ASP A 321 -22.17 6.14 4.80
C ASP A 321 -21.27 5.10 4.11
N PHE A 322 -21.74 3.87 3.96
CA PHE A 322 -21.08 2.86 3.16
C PHE A 322 -21.40 3.11 1.69
N ILE A 323 -20.34 3.39 0.92
CA ILE A 323 -20.48 3.75 -0.48
C ILE A 323 -20.51 2.48 -1.32
N LEU A 324 -19.62 1.52 -1.00
CA LEU A 324 -19.41 0.35 -1.84
C LEU A 324 -18.78 -0.79 -1.07
N ARG A 325 -19.17 -2.00 -1.41
CA ARG A 325 -18.37 -3.21 -1.22
C ARG A 325 -18.08 -3.80 -2.59
N GLY A 326 -16.83 -3.66 -3.04
CA GLY A 326 -16.38 -4.19 -4.33
C GLY A 326 -15.71 -5.55 -4.16
N PHE A 327 -16.00 -6.51 -5.02
CA PHE A 327 -15.38 -7.84 -5.01
C PHE A 327 -14.34 -7.95 -6.13
N PRO A 328 -13.15 -8.53 -5.86
CA PRO A 328 -12.19 -8.85 -6.90
C PRO A 328 -12.72 -9.98 -7.78
N LYS A 329 -12.29 -10.01 -9.04
CA LYS A 329 -12.49 -11.20 -9.87
C LYS A 329 -11.67 -12.35 -9.27
N PRO A 330 -12.24 -13.56 -9.18
CA PRO A 330 -11.51 -14.72 -8.71
C PRO A 330 -10.26 -14.95 -9.56
N VAL A 331 -9.12 -15.17 -8.91
CA VAL A 331 -7.88 -15.62 -9.54
C VAL A 331 -7.67 -17.06 -9.10
N LYS A 332 -7.45 -17.96 -10.07
CA LYS A 332 -7.19 -19.36 -9.76
C LYS A 332 -5.91 -19.49 -8.93
N SER A 333 -5.91 -20.38 -7.95
CA SER A 333 -4.75 -20.57 -7.05
C SER A 333 -3.48 -20.96 -7.81
N GLU A 334 -3.63 -21.68 -8.93
CA GLU A 334 -2.52 -22.07 -9.81
C GLU A 334 -1.86 -20.89 -10.53
N ASP A 335 -2.62 -19.82 -10.82
CA ASP A 335 -2.15 -18.61 -11.48
C ASP A 335 -1.44 -17.65 -10.52
N ILE A 336 -1.59 -17.84 -9.20
CA ILE A 336 -0.98 -16.97 -8.20
C ILE A 336 0.51 -17.33 -8.10
N VAL A 337 1.34 -16.35 -8.43
CA VAL A 337 2.80 -16.45 -8.36
C VAL A 337 3.31 -15.73 -7.10
N ASP A 338 2.77 -14.53 -6.81
CA ASP A 338 3.27 -13.64 -5.78
C ASP A 338 2.18 -12.74 -5.21
N LEU A 339 1.86 -12.88 -3.92
CA LEU A 339 0.92 -12.00 -3.23
C LEU A 339 1.57 -10.68 -2.76
N ASN A 340 2.91 -10.59 -2.80
CA ASN A 340 3.62 -9.38 -2.41
C ASN A 340 3.32 -8.23 -3.38
N GLY A 341 3.07 -7.03 -2.85
CA GLY A 341 2.71 -5.88 -3.67
C GLY A 341 1.25 -5.84 -4.15
N ALA A 342 0.41 -6.83 -3.78
CA ALA A 342 -1.02 -6.82 -4.14
C ALA A 342 -1.74 -5.58 -3.58
N GLY A 343 -1.43 -5.18 -2.35
CA GLY A 343 -1.96 -3.97 -1.71
C GLY A 343 -1.49 -2.70 -2.42
N ASP A 344 -0.20 -2.66 -2.79
CA ASP A 344 0.40 -1.53 -3.53
C ASP A 344 -0.24 -1.38 -4.91
N ALA A 345 -0.43 -2.51 -5.58
CA ALA A 345 -1.06 -2.57 -6.89
C ALA A 345 -2.54 -2.15 -6.83
N PHE A 346 -3.27 -2.62 -5.82
CA PHE A 346 -4.62 -2.15 -5.56
C PHE A 346 -4.66 -0.64 -5.38
N LEU A 347 -3.80 -0.09 -4.51
CA LEU A 347 -3.75 1.34 -4.24
C LEU A 347 -3.38 2.15 -5.49
N GLY A 348 -2.39 1.69 -6.26
CA GLY A 348 -2.00 2.35 -7.51
C GLY A 348 -3.15 2.39 -8.53
N GLY A 349 -3.84 1.27 -8.73
CA GLY A 349 -5.02 1.17 -9.59
C GLY A 349 -6.17 2.06 -9.11
N PHE A 350 -6.46 2.03 -7.80
CA PHE A 350 -7.47 2.91 -7.18
C PHE A 350 -7.16 4.39 -7.39
N LEU A 351 -5.93 4.81 -7.05
CA LEU A 351 -5.51 6.21 -7.16
C LEU A 351 -5.52 6.71 -8.60
N SER A 352 -5.21 5.87 -9.58
CA SER A 352 -5.25 6.26 -11.00
C SER A 352 -6.64 6.74 -11.41
N GLN A 353 -7.70 6.01 -11.03
CA GLN A 353 -9.08 6.38 -11.35
C GLN A 353 -9.59 7.51 -10.44
N TYR A 354 -9.11 7.55 -9.20
CA TYR A 354 -9.41 8.65 -8.28
C TYR A 354 -8.87 9.99 -8.78
N MET A 355 -7.64 10.01 -9.31
CA MET A 355 -7.05 11.20 -9.94
C MET A 355 -7.83 11.66 -11.17
N LEU A 356 -8.40 10.73 -11.93
CA LEU A 356 -9.29 11.03 -13.06
C LEU A 356 -10.67 11.56 -12.63
N GLY A 357 -11.01 11.51 -11.34
CA GLY A 357 -12.31 11.88 -10.80
C GLY A 357 -13.41 10.88 -11.17
N LYS A 358 -13.07 9.62 -11.36
CA LYS A 358 -14.04 8.53 -11.60
C LYS A 358 -14.80 8.17 -10.32
N SER A 359 -15.85 7.37 -10.44
CA SER A 359 -16.63 6.89 -9.30
C SER A 359 -15.80 5.95 -8.41
N PHE A 360 -16.20 5.78 -7.15
CA PHE A 360 -15.52 4.86 -6.24
C PHE A 360 -15.62 3.40 -6.70
N GLU A 361 -16.70 3.05 -7.39
CA GLU A 361 -16.85 1.73 -8.05
C GLU A 361 -15.75 1.52 -9.09
N ALA A 362 -15.54 2.50 -9.97
CA ALA A 362 -14.48 2.45 -10.96
C ALA A 362 -13.09 2.40 -10.30
N CYS A 363 -12.87 3.17 -9.24
CA CYS A 363 -11.61 3.14 -8.48
C CYS A 363 -11.35 1.77 -7.85
N CYS A 364 -12.35 1.18 -7.19
CA CYS A 364 -12.23 -0.14 -6.56
C CYS A 364 -12.05 -1.24 -7.60
N LYS A 365 -12.83 -1.18 -8.70
CA LYS A 365 -12.69 -2.13 -9.80
C LYS A 365 -11.27 -2.10 -10.37
N ALA A 366 -10.75 -0.89 -10.64
CA ALA A 366 -9.39 -0.73 -11.13
C ALA A 366 -8.35 -1.29 -10.15
N GLY A 367 -8.47 -0.97 -8.87
CA GLY A 367 -7.59 -1.50 -7.83
C GLY A 367 -7.59 -3.03 -7.80
N ASN A 368 -8.78 -3.65 -7.81
CA ASN A 368 -8.95 -5.10 -7.79
C ASN A 368 -8.40 -5.76 -9.07
N ASP A 369 -8.72 -5.20 -10.25
CA ASP A 369 -8.25 -5.75 -11.54
C ASP A 369 -6.72 -5.70 -11.62
N VAL A 370 -6.10 -4.60 -11.18
CA VAL A 370 -4.64 -4.44 -11.17
C VAL A 370 -3.97 -5.36 -10.16
N ALA A 371 -4.49 -5.47 -8.95
CA ALA A 371 -3.99 -6.43 -7.96
C ALA A 371 -4.03 -7.86 -8.52
N GLY A 372 -5.13 -8.25 -9.17
CA GLY A 372 -5.29 -9.55 -9.82
C GLY A 372 -4.31 -9.81 -10.96
N ILE A 373 -3.81 -8.77 -11.64
CA ILE A 373 -2.75 -8.89 -12.65
C ILE A 373 -1.38 -9.07 -11.97
N ILE A 374 -1.08 -8.24 -10.98
CA ILE A 374 0.24 -8.22 -10.35
C ILE A 374 0.54 -9.53 -9.60
N ILE A 375 -0.43 -10.11 -8.91
CA ILE A 375 -0.22 -11.37 -8.17
C ILE A 375 0.13 -12.57 -9.06
N LYS A 376 0.00 -12.44 -10.38
CA LYS A 376 0.45 -13.44 -11.38
C LYS A 376 1.92 -13.27 -11.80
N ASN A 377 2.64 -12.32 -11.22
CA ASN A 377 4.04 -12.00 -11.55
C ASN A 377 4.91 -12.02 -10.27
N ILE A 378 6.22 -12.08 -10.42
CA ILE A 378 7.16 -11.93 -9.31
C ILE A 378 7.33 -10.44 -9.01
N GLY A 379 7.05 -10.02 -7.79
CA GLY A 379 7.10 -8.63 -7.35
C GLY A 379 6.10 -7.75 -8.09
N CYS A 380 6.15 -6.44 -7.85
CA CYS A 380 5.27 -5.48 -8.53
C CYS A 380 5.82 -5.16 -9.93
N THR A 381 5.64 -6.09 -10.87
CA THR A 381 6.08 -5.97 -12.27
C THR A 381 4.90 -5.97 -13.23
N PHE A 382 5.00 -5.14 -14.27
CA PHE A 382 3.91 -4.93 -15.22
C PHE A 382 4.13 -5.76 -16.49
N PRO A 383 3.05 -6.38 -17.05
CA PRO A 383 3.14 -7.07 -18.32
C PRO A 383 3.55 -6.11 -19.44
N LYS A 384 4.54 -6.53 -20.25
CA LYS A 384 4.92 -5.79 -21.46
C LYS A 384 3.73 -5.77 -22.43
N ASN A 385 3.45 -4.63 -23.04
CA ASN A 385 2.38 -4.44 -24.04
C ASN A 385 0.93 -4.57 -23.51
N PHE A 386 0.72 -4.53 -22.20
CA PHE A 386 -0.62 -4.57 -21.63
C PHE A 386 -1.10 -3.14 -21.31
N LYS A 387 -2.11 -2.67 -22.07
CA LYS A 387 -2.84 -1.44 -21.76
C LYS A 387 -4.10 -1.83 -20.98
N ILE A 388 -4.23 -1.32 -19.77
CA ILE A 388 -5.45 -1.51 -19.00
C ILE A 388 -6.49 -0.54 -19.55
N ASN A 389 -7.57 -1.08 -20.13
CA ASN A 389 -8.76 -0.31 -20.42
C ASN A 389 -9.74 -0.53 -19.26
N PHE A 390 -9.86 0.46 -18.41
CA PHE A 390 -10.94 0.49 -17.43
C PHE A 390 -12.18 0.97 -18.17
N ALA A 391 -13.05 0.02 -18.56
CA ALA A 391 -14.38 0.36 -19.09
C ALA A 391 -15.13 1.19 -18.01
N ASP A 392 -15.76 2.25 -18.46
CA ASP A 392 -16.58 3.15 -17.62
C ASP A 392 -17.70 2.40 -16.92
#